data_470016a63a6e687432e4d2523ebe10e8
#
_entry.id   470016a63a6e687432e4d2523ebe10e8
#
_cell.length_a   1.000
_cell.length_b   1.000
_cell.length_c   1.000
_cell.angle_alpha   90.00
_cell.angle_beta   90.00
_cell.angle_gamma   90.00
#
_symmetry.space_group_name_H-M   'P 1'
#
loop_
_entity.id
_entity.type
_entity.pdbx_description
1 polymer ?
#
loop_
_entity_poly.entity_id
_entity_poly.type
_entity_poly.pdbx_seq_one_letter_code
_entity_poly.pdbx_strand_id
1 'polypeptide(L)'
;MIRVEGLDGRVAVVTGAAKGIGKGIAEVLAGNGARVAALDLAAPDHPGILGIACDVSDEAAVDRAFTQVEAELGTTSVLVLNAGIYPIVPFEETTLEIWNRTLAINLTGAFLAARRALPGMREQGYGRVIGMGSSAGVAGGARSVAAYAASKAGLMTLMKSIANEYAKVGVTANALAPALIDTEMIAGTRDLVSRIPVGRFGRVDEVAALVAFLASGHAGYITGEIVDINGGFLID
;
A
#
# COMPACT_ATOMS: atom_id res chain seq x y z
N MET A 1 1.21 20.89 3.29
CA MET A 1 0.73 19.55 3.75
C MET A 1 -0.78 19.54 3.64
N ILE A 2 -1.35 18.53 2.97
CA ILE A 2 -2.81 18.40 2.89
C ILE A 2 -3.36 18.06 4.28
N ARG A 3 -4.44 18.71 4.71
CA ARG A 3 -5.15 18.37 5.95
C ARG A 3 -6.41 17.60 5.63
N VAL A 4 -6.57 16.47 6.31
CA VAL A 4 -7.73 15.59 6.18
C VAL A 4 -8.28 15.31 7.58
N GLU A 5 -9.58 15.51 7.76
CA GLU A 5 -10.23 15.28 9.04
C GLU A 5 -10.48 13.78 9.31
N GLY A 6 -10.56 13.41 10.60
CA GLY A 6 -10.94 12.06 11.02
C GLY A 6 -9.79 11.05 11.11
N LEU A 7 -8.53 11.52 11.01
CA LEU A 7 -7.34 10.71 11.24
C LEU A 7 -6.75 10.88 12.65
N ASP A 8 -7.13 11.92 13.36
CA ASP A 8 -6.60 12.23 14.68
C ASP A 8 -6.83 11.07 15.66
N GLY A 9 -5.74 10.63 16.32
CA GLY A 9 -5.74 9.49 17.23
C GLY A 9 -5.93 8.11 16.60
N ARG A 10 -6.20 8.00 15.31
CA ARG A 10 -6.33 6.70 14.61
C ARG A 10 -4.98 5.99 14.52
N VAL A 11 -4.97 4.69 14.77
CA VAL A 11 -3.78 3.87 14.59
C VAL A 11 -3.65 3.45 13.12
N ALA A 12 -2.54 3.84 12.50
CA ALA A 12 -2.24 3.51 11.11
C ALA A 12 -1.00 2.63 11.00
N VAL A 13 -1.08 1.56 10.23
CA VAL A 13 0.05 0.68 9.90
C VAL A 13 0.37 0.83 8.43
N VAL A 14 1.64 1.10 8.10
CA VAL A 14 2.15 1.21 6.73
C VAL A 14 3.26 0.20 6.53
N THR A 15 3.09 -0.74 5.60
CA THR A 15 4.11 -1.73 5.24
C THR A 15 5.03 -1.20 4.14
N GLY A 16 6.33 -1.57 4.17
CA GLY A 16 7.32 -1.08 3.19
C GLY A 16 7.56 0.42 3.36
N ALA A 17 7.69 0.89 4.60
CA ALA A 17 7.66 2.31 4.94
C ALA A 17 9.04 2.93 5.23
N ALA A 18 10.16 2.22 4.98
CA ALA A 18 11.49 2.78 5.20
C ALA A 18 11.82 3.94 4.23
N LYS A 19 11.28 3.91 3.01
CA LYS A 19 11.56 4.90 1.96
C LYS A 19 10.43 5.04 0.94
N GLY A 20 10.61 5.96 -0.02
CA GLY A 20 9.71 6.12 -1.17
C GLY A 20 8.27 6.41 -0.80
N ILE A 21 7.33 5.76 -1.47
CA ILE A 21 5.89 5.98 -1.30
C ILE A 21 5.44 5.66 0.12
N GLY A 22 5.89 4.52 0.69
CA GLY A 22 5.48 4.11 2.04
C GLY A 22 5.91 5.10 3.12
N LYS A 23 7.15 5.62 3.05
CA LYS A 23 7.62 6.68 3.94
C LYS A 23 6.76 7.93 3.83
N GLY A 24 6.53 8.42 2.60
CA GLY A 24 5.71 9.62 2.40
C GLY A 24 4.27 9.46 2.90
N ILE A 25 3.69 8.27 2.75
CA ILE A 25 2.37 7.95 3.31
C ILE A 25 2.40 8.01 4.84
N ALA A 26 3.39 7.37 5.47
CA ALA A 26 3.53 7.35 6.92
C ALA A 26 3.66 8.78 7.49
N GLU A 27 4.49 9.62 6.86
CA GLU A 27 4.68 11.02 7.24
C GLU A 27 3.40 11.87 7.08
N VAL A 28 2.65 11.67 5.99
CA VAL A 28 1.39 12.40 5.76
C VAL A 28 0.31 11.96 6.74
N LEU A 29 0.17 10.67 7.05
CA LEU A 29 -0.77 10.18 8.04
C LEU A 29 -0.44 10.70 9.45
N ALA A 30 0.84 10.67 9.85
CA ALA A 30 1.29 11.22 11.13
C ALA A 30 1.06 12.74 11.20
N GLY A 31 1.35 13.48 10.12
CA GLY A 31 1.09 14.91 10.03
C GLY A 31 -0.40 15.31 10.09
N ASN A 32 -1.30 14.35 9.90
CA ASN A 32 -2.75 14.49 10.08
C ASN A 32 -3.27 13.92 11.42
N GLY A 33 -2.38 13.67 12.39
CA GLY A 33 -2.72 13.27 13.74
C GLY A 33 -2.89 11.76 13.96
N ALA A 34 -2.62 10.92 12.96
CA ALA A 34 -2.62 9.47 13.15
C ALA A 34 -1.40 9.01 13.98
N ARG A 35 -1.59 7.98 14.80
CA ARG A 35 -0.52 7.26 15.49
C ARG A 35 -0.02 6.18 14.53
N VAL A 36 1.18 6.37 13.96
CA VAL A 36 1.65 5.56 12.84
C VAL A 36 2.70 4.55 13.27
N ALA A 37 2.53 3.31 12.81
CA ALA A 37 3.58 2.30 12.79
C ALA A 37 4.07 2.09 11.35
N ALA A 38 5.37 2.21 11.15
CA ALA A 38 6.08 2.00 9.90
C ALA A 38 6.79 0.64 9.93
N LEU A 39 6.39 -0.30 9.10
CA LEU A 39 6.94 -1.65 9.02
C LEU A 39 7.84 -1.79 7.79
N ASP A 40 9.05 -2.31 7.97
CA ASP A 40 9.96 -2.67 6.88
C ASP A 40 10.94 -3.77 7.33
N LEU A 41 11.78 -4.31 6.45
CA LEU A 41 12.78 -5.34 6.78
C LEU A 41 13.73 -4.91 7.92
N ALA A 42 14.10 -3.63 7.96
CA ALA A 42 14.74 -3.00 9.12
C ALA A 42 13.76 -1.96 9.69
N ALA A 43 13.72 -1.81 11.01
CA ALA A 43 12.86 -0.83 11.66
C ALA A 43 13.15 0.58 11.12
N PRO A 44 12.17 1.27 10.48
CA PRO A 44 12.37 2.63 10.01
C PRO A 44 12.59 3.61 11.19
N ASP A 45 13.51 4.55 11.01
CA ASP A 45 13.74 5.64 11.96
C ASP A 45 13.15 6.94 11.39
N HIS A 46 11.90 7.20 11.73
CA HIS A 46 11.17 8.40 11.32
C HIS A 46 10.65 9.14 12.56
N PRO A 47 10.89 10.47 12.68
CA PRO A 47 10.46 11.23 13.85
C PRO A 47 8.96 11.09 14.13
N GLY A 48 8.63 10.68 15.37
CA GLY A 48 7.22 10.55 15.81
C GLY A 48 6.45 9.37 15.23
N ILE A 49 7.12 8.44 14.56
CA ILE A 49 6.54 7.24 13.98
C ILE A 49 7.18 6.00 14.59
N LEU A 50 6.40 5.03 15.01
CA LEU A 50 6.89 3.77 15.55
C LEU A 50 7.47 2.90 14.42
N GLY A 51 8.78 2.72 14.39
CA GLY A 51 9.45 1.82 13.44
C GLY A 51 9.49 0.39 13.94
N ILE A 52 9.08 -0.57 13.12
CA ILE A 52 9.09 -2.00 13.45
C ILE A 52 9.75 -2.80 12.33
N ALA A 53 10.70 -3.67 12.69
CA ALA A 53 11.29 -4.63 11.74
C ALA A 53 10.28 -5.76 11.46
N CYS A 54 9.94 -5.95 10.19
CA CYS A 54 8.98 -6.96 9.76
C CYS A 54 9.23 -7.40 8.31
N ASP A 55 9.52 -8.67 8.12
CA ASP A 55 9.37 -9.30 6.79
C ASP A 55 7.89 -9.68 6.61
N VAL A 56 7.21 -8.98 5.71
CA VAL A 56 5.77 -9.20 5.46
C VAL A 56 5.48 -10.57 4.86
N SER A 57 6.47 -11.26 4.31
CA SER A 57 6.31 -12.62 3.77
C SER A 57 6.39 -13.71 4.85
N ASP A 58 6.79 -13.37 6.08
CA ASP A 58 6.81 -14.25 7.24
C ASP A 58 5.60 -13.98 8.15
N GLU A 59 4.68 -14.94 8.22
CA GLU A 59 3.47 -14.86 9.04
C GLU A 59 3.77 -14.58 10.51
N ALA A 60 4.79 -15.24 11.09
CA ALA A 60 5.16 -15.02 12.48
C ALA A 60 5.76 -13.63 12.73
N ALA A 61 6.50 -13.07 11.75
CA ALA A 61 6.99 -11.70 11.85
C ALA A 61 5.85 -10.68 11.77
N VAL A 62 4.87 -10.91 10.91
CA VAL A 62 3.66 -10.08 10.83
C VAL A 62 2.90 -10.10 12.15
N ASP A 63 2.66 -11.30 12.73
CA ASP A 63 1.93 -11.40 14.00
C ASP A 63 2.65 -10.67 15.14
N ARG A 64 3.97 -10.85 15.28
CA ARG A 64 4.79 -10.11 16.26
C ARG A 64 4.70 -8.60 16.06
N ALA A 65 4.80 -8.13 14.80
CA ALA A 65 4.75 -6.70 14.50
C ALA A 65 3.39 -6.10 14.89
N PHE A 66 2.29 -6.75 14.54
CA PHE A 66 0.96 -6.26 14.93
C PHE A 66 0.69 -6.35 16.43
N THR A 67 1.20 -7.37 17.12
CA THR A 67 1.16 -7.44 18.59
C THR A 67 1.87 -6.25 19.22
N GLN A 68 3.03 -5.87 18.69
CA GLN A 68 3.75 -4.68 19.15
C GLN A 68 2.96 -3.39 18.87
N VAL A 69 2.37 -3.25 17.67
CA VAL A 69 1.49 -2.11 17.32
C VAL A 69 0.33 -2.00 18.32
N GLU A 70 -0.34 -3.11 18.61
CA GLU A 70 -1.47 -3.12 19.55
C GLU A 70 -1.06 -2.71 20.97
N ALA A 71 0.11 -3.16 21.43
CA ALA A 71 0.62 -2.82 22.75
C ALA A 71 1.03 -1.34 22.87
N GLU A 72 1.64 -0.77 21.84
CA GLU A 72 2.20 0.59 21.89
C GLU A 72 1.24 1.65 21.36
N LEU A 73 0.45 1.33 20.33
CA LEU A 73 -0.42 2.29 19.67
C LEU A 73 -1.91 1.96 19.80
N GLY A 74 -2.28 0.71 20.05
CA GLY A 74 -3.65 0.25 20.10
C GLY A 74 -4.12 -0.40 18.79
N THR A 75 -5.41 -0.67 18.69
CA THR A 75 -6.02 -1.42 17.58
C THR A 75 -5.88 -0.66 16.26
N THR A 76 -5.38 -1.34 15.22
CA THR A 76 -5.22 -0.79 13.88
C THR A 76 -6.56 -0.34 13.29
N SER A 77 -6.63 0.92 12.87
CA SER A 77 -7.80 1.53 12.21
C SER A 77 -7.55 1.76 10.71
N VAL A 78 -6.30 1.99 10.33
CA VAL A 78 -5.87 2.22 8.94
C VAL A 78 -4.74 1.26 8.61
N LEU A 79 -4.85 0.53 7.51
CA LEU A 79 -3.82 -0.38 7.03
C LEU A 79 -3.45 -0.05 5.59
N VAL A 80 -2.18 0.31 5.38
CA VAL A 80 -1.64 0.57 4.04
C VAL A 80 -0.71 -0.56 3.63
N LEU A 81 -1.13 -1.34 2.65
CA LEU A 81 -0.43 -2.50 2.10
C LEU A 81 0.46 -2.03 0.94
N ASN A 82 1.65 -1.49 1.29
CA ASN A 82 2.56 -0.87 0.33
C ASN A 82 3.81 -1.71 0.05
N ALA A 83 4.24 -2.58 0.96
CA ALA A 83 5.42 -3.41 0.77
C ALA A 83 5.42 -4.12 -0.58
N GLY A 84 6.55 -4.11 -1.28
CA GLY A 84 6.64 -4.76 -2.57
C GLY A 84 8.02 -4.64 -3.21
N ILE A 85 8.31 -5.60 -4.10
CA ILE A 85 9.49 -5.64 -4.95
C ILE A 85 9.07 -5.58 -6.42
N TYR A 86 9.96 -5.07 -7.27
CA TYR A 86 9.74 -4.88 -8.69
C TYR A 86 10.87 -5.52 -9.51
N PRO A 87 10.88 -6.86 -9.65
CA PRO A 87 11.87 -7.53 -10.50
C PRO A 87 11.57 -7.26 -11.97
N ILE A 88 12.61 -6.91 -12.73
CA ILE A 88 12.57 -6.73 -14.19
C ILE A 88 13.33 -7.91 -14.78
N VAL A 89 12.59 -8.94 -15.23
CA VAL A 89 13.14 -10.19 -15.75
C VAL A 89 12.31 -10.64 -16.96
N PRO A 90 12.90 -10.95 -18.11
CA PRO A 90 12.19 -11.49 -19.27
C PRO A 90 11.29 -12.68 -18.88
N PHE A 91 10.16 -12.83 -19.57
CA PHE A 91 9.16 -13.83 -19.19
C PHE A 91 9.75 -15.24 -19.12
N GLU A 92 10.52 -15.64 -20.13
CA GLU A 92 11.14 -16.97 -20.22
C GLU A 92 12.29 -17.18 -19.21
N GLU A 93 12.86 -16.10 -18.68
CA GLU A 93 13.92 -16.13 -17.65
C GLU A 93 13.35 -16.01 -16.22
N THR A 94 12.05 -15.74 -16.09
CA THR A 94 11.40 -15.63 -14.80
C THR A 94 11.30 -17.01 -14.13
N THR A 95 12.25 -17.29 -13.24
CA THR A 95 12.26 -18.55 -12.51
C THR A 95 11.11 -18.64 -11.53
N LEU A 96 10.76 -19.87 -11.12
CA LEU A 96 9.74 -20.09 -10.10
C LEU A 96 10.13 -19.44 -8.75
N GLU A 97 11.41 -19.32 -8.46
CA GLU A 97 11.91 -18.63 -7.26
C GLU A 97 11.58 -17.13 -7.32
N ILE A 98 11.91 -16.45 -8.44
CA ILE A 98 11.58 -15.02 -8.64
C ILE A 98 10.07 -14.80 -8.58
N TRP A 99 9.30 -15.66 -9.24
CA TRP A 99 7.85 -15.65 -9.22
C TRP A 99 7.31 -15.77 -7.80
N ASN A 100 7.67 -16.84 -7.09
CA ASN A 100 7.18 -17.11 -5.74
C ASN A 100 7.58 -16.03 -4.74
N ARG A 101 8.83 -15.52 -4.80
CA ARG A 101 9.30 -14.42 -3.96
C ARG A 101 8.49 -13.15 -4.20
N THR A 102 8.20 -12.84 -5.46
CA THR A 102 7.40 -11.66 -5.80
C THR A 102 5.98 -11.76 -5.25
N LEU A 103 5.33 -12.91 -5.42
CA LEU A 103 3.99 -13.14 -4.86
C LEU A 103 4.02 -13.17 -3.33
N ALA A 104 5.02 -13.79 -2.72
CA ALA A 104 5.15 -13.86 -1.26
C ALA A 104 5.20 -12.47 -0.62
N ILE A 105 5.96 -11.54 -1.20
CA ILE A 105 6.08 -10.18 -0.67
C ILE A 105 4.87 -9.32 -1.07
N ASN A 106 4.56 -9.23 -2.37
CA ASN A 106 3.62 -8.25 -2.89
C ASN A 106 2.15 -8.61 -2.64
N LEU A 107 1.82 -9.89 -2.52
CA LEU A 107 0.45 -10.38 -2.41
C LEU A 107 0.20 -11.16 -1.11
N THR A 108 1.00 -12.20 -0.83
CA THR A 108 0.80 -13.00 0.39
C THR A 108 1.04 -12.16 1.64
N GLY A 109 2.07 -11.32 1.65
CA GLY A 109 2.34 -10.40 2.76
C GLY A 109 1.20 -9.40 2.99
N ALA A 110 0.61 -8.89 1.93
CA ALA A 110 -0.58 -8.04 2.03
C ALA A 110 -1.78 -8.79 2.62
N PHE A 111 -2.00 -10.04 2.21
CA PHE A 111 -3.02 -10.92 2.79
C PHE A 111 -2.77 -11.17 4.27
N LEU A 112 -1.55 -11.50 4.68
CA LEU A 112 -1.19 -11.76 6.08
C LEU A 112 -1.45 -10.54 6.96
N ALA A 113 -1.00 -9.36 6.53
CA ALA A 113 -1.22 -8.10 7.25
C ALA A 113 -2.72 -7.75 7.35
N ALA A 114 -3.48 -7.91 6.25
CA ALA A 114 -4.92 -7.67 6.25
C ALA A 114 -5.64 -8.66 7.18
N ARG A 115 -5.34 -9.96 7.09
CA ARG A 115 -5.92 -11.00 7.95
C ARG A 115 -5.68 -10.71 9.43
N ARG A 116 -4.53 -10.16 9.78
CA ARG A 116 -4.17 -9.82 11.18
C ARG A 116 -4.90 -8.56 11.68
N ALA A 117 -5.14 -7.56 10.82
CA ALA A 117 -5.77 -6.30 11.22
C ALA A 117 -7.31 -6.35 11.20
N LEU A 118 -7.91 -7.07 10.27
CA LEU A 118 -9.36 -7.03 10.00
C LEU A 118 -10.25 -7.41 11.21
N PRO A 119 -9.91 -8.39 12.07
CA PRO A 119 -10.72 -8.70 13.24
C PRO A 119 -10.89 -7.50 14.17
N GLY A 120 -9.82 -6.78 14.50
CA GLY A 120 -9.88 -5.58 15.33
C GLY A 120 -10.60 -4.43 14.67
N MET A 121 -10.47 -4.26 13.34
CA MET A 121 -11.24 -3.27 12.58
C MET A 121 -12.75 -3.56 12.65
N ARG A 122 -13.14 -4.82 12.53
CA ARG A 122 -14.55 -5.25 12.66
C ARG A 122 -15.08 -4.98 14.06
N GLU A 123 -14.33 -5.30 15.11
CA GLU A 123 -14.75 -5.10 16.51
C GLU A 123 -14.96 -3.62 16.85
N GLN A 124 -14.11 -2.71 16.33
CA GLN A 124 -14.27 -1.27 16.54
C GLN A 124 -15.28 -0.61 15.57
N GLY A 125 -15.87 -1.36 14.62
CA GLY A 125 -16.83 -0.83 13.65
C GLY A 125 -16.25 0.20 12.68
N TYR A 126 -14.91 0.20 12.51
CA TYR A 126 -14.17 1.13 11.64
C TYR A 126 -12.88 0.50 11.12
N GLY A 127 -12.67 0.60 9.83
CA GLY A 127 -11.41 0.20 9.19
C GLY A 127 -11.24 0.83 7.83
N ARG A 128 -9.98 1.11 7.47
CA ARG A 128 -9.57 1.60 6.14
C ARG A 128 -8.40 0.77 5.67
N VAL A 129 -8.62 -0.09 4.67
CA VAL A 129 -7.57 -0.90 4.05
C VAL A 129 -7.26 -0.32 2.68
N ILE A 130 -5.99 0.02 2.44
CA ILE A 130 -5.55 0.64 1.18
C ILE A 130 -4.41 -0.17 0.60
N GLY A 131 -4.64 -0.80 -0.56
CA GLY A 131 -3.65 -1.58 -1.28
C GLY A 131 -2.89 -0.73 -2.30
N MET A 132 -1.56 -0.79 -2.28
CA MET A 132 -0.73 -0.16 -3.32
C MET A 132 -0.61 -1.11 -4.52
N GLY A 133 -1.59 -1.03 -5.42
CA GLY A 133 -1.59 -1.69 -6.71
C GLY A 133 -0.54 -1.11 -7.67
N SER A 134 -0.85 -1.11 -8.94
CA SER A 134 -0.03 -0.49 -10.01
C SER A 134 -0.83 -0.46 -11.31
N SER A 135 -0.59 0.50 -12.18
CA SER A 135 -1.05 0.47 -13.57
C SER A 135 -0.58 -0.79 -14.31
N ALA A 136 0.55 -1.37 -13.89
CA ALA A 136 1.02 -2.66 -14.41
C ALA A 136 0.05 -3.81 -14.09
N GLY A 137 -0.62 -3.78 -12.94
CA GLY A 137 -1.63 -4.77 -12.58
C GLY A 137 -2.94 -4.62 -13.37
N VAL A 138 -3.22 -3.43 -13.91
CA VAL A 138 -4.37 -3.17 -14.79
C VAL A 138 -4.06 -3.60 -16.23
N ALA A 139 -2.94 -3.12 -16.79
CA ALA A 139 -2.61 -3.26 -18.21
C ALA A 139 -1.57 -4.37 -18.53
N GLY A 140 -1.18 -5.20 -17.56
CA GLY A 140 -0.13 -6.20 -17.71
C GLY A 140 1.30 -5.66 -17.65
N GLY A 141 1.46 -4.34 -17.55
CA GLY A 141 2.75 -3.66 -17.38
C GLY A 141 3.59 -3.57 -18.66
N ALA A 142 4.84 -3.13 -18.48
CA ALA A 142 5.87 -3.13 -19.52
C ALA A 142 6.44 -4.54 -19.73
N ARG A 143 7.35 -4.70 -20.70
CA ARG A 143 8.10 -5.96 -20.86
C ARG A 143 8.83 -6.36 -19.59
N SER A 144 8.95 -7.65 -19.37
CA SER A 144 9.81 -8.23 -18.31
C SER A 144 9.34 -8.00 -16.87
N VAL A 145 8.04 -7.79 -16.63
CA VAL A 145 7.48 -7.55 -15.28
C VAL A 145 6.30 -8.46 -14.92
N ALA A 146 6.21 -9.64 -15.53
CA ALA A 146 5.06 -10.52 -15.40
C ALA A 146 4.69 -10.87 -13.95
N ALA A 147 5.66 -11.29 -13.12
CA ALA A 147 5.42 -11.62 -11.72
C ALA A 147 4.90 -10.42 -10.92
N TYR A 148 5.47 -9.24 -11.16
CA TYR A 148 5.03 -8.00 -10.54
C TYR A 148 3.60 -7.64 -10.95
N ALA A 149 3.31 -7.62 -12.26
CA ALA A 149 1.99 -7.29 -12.77
C ALA A 149 0.92 -8.23 -12.20
N ALA A 150 1.18 -9.53 -12.21
CA ALA A 150 0.28 -10.54 -11.63
C ALA A 150 0.06 -10.31 -10.13
N SER A 151 1.13 -10.01 -9.36
CA SER A 151 1.02 -9.74 -7.93
C SER A 151 0.19 -8.50 -7.62
N LYS A 152 0.34 -7.43 -8.43
CA LYS A 152 -0.41 -6.18 -8.24
C LYS A 152 -1.86 -6.30 -8.68
N ALA A 153 -2.17 -7.07 -9.73
CA ALA A 153 -3.53 -7.43 -10.10
C ALA A 153 -4.21 -8.23 -8.98
N GLY A 154 -3.51 -9.23 -8.42
CA GLY A 154 -4.00 -10.02 -7.28
C GLY A 154 -4.30 -9.15 -6.06
N LEU A 155 -3.41 -8.21 -5.71
CA LEU A 155 -3.61 -7.27 -4.60
C LEU A 155 -4.85 -6.40 -4.81
N MET A 156 -5.06 -5.85 -6.01
CA MET A 156 -6.25 -5.05 -6.33
C MET A 156 -7.54 -5.88 -6.20
N THR A 157 -7.52 -7.14 -6.64
CA THR A 157 -8.65 -8.06 -6.47
C THR A 157 -8.86 -8.42 -4.99
N LEU A 158 -7.80 -8.59 -4.21
CA LEU A 158 -7.89 -8.80 -2.76
C LEU A 158 -8.63 -7.65 -2.06
N MET A 159 -8.39 -6.38 -2.46
CA MET A 159 -9.13 -5.24 -1.90
C MET A 159 -10.63 -5.34 -2.19
N LYS A 160 -11.02 -5.76 -3.39
CA LYS A 160 -12.44 -6.00 -3.74
C LYS A 160 -13.08 -7.09 -2.87
N SER A 161 -12.35 -8.18 -2.60
CA SER A 161 -12.82 -9.26 -1.72
C SER A 161 -13.04 -8.77 -0.29
N ILE A 162 -12.09 -8.02 0.27
CA ILE A 162 -12.21 -7.43 1.62
C ILE A 162 -13.39 -6.45 1.66
N ALA A 163 -13.54 -5.59 0.64
CA ALA A 163 -14.65 -4.66 0.53
C ALA A 163 -16.01 -5.38 0.60
N ASN A 164 -16.18 -6.43 -0.20
CA ASN A 164 -17.43 -7.20 -0.22
C ASN A 164 -17.76 -7.83 1.14
N GLU A 165 -16.77 -8.34 1.84
CA GLU A 165 -16.98 -9.09 3.09
C GLU A 165 -17.16 -8.15 4.29
N TYR A 166 -16.43 -7.03 4.33
CA TYR A 166 -16.31 -6.19 5.53
C TYR A 166 -17.07 -4.85 5.47
N ALA A 167 -17.66 -4.47 4.33
CA ALA A 167 -18.35 -3.17 4.20
C ALA A 167 -19.45 -2.99 5.25
N LYS A 168 -20.24 -4.03 5.53
CA LYS A 168 -21.36 -3.99 6.49
C LYS A 168 -20.92 -3.76 7.93
N VAL A 169 -19.65 -3.97 8.24
CA VAL A 169 -19.08 -3.78 9.59
C VAL A 169 -18.22 -2.52 9.68
N GLY A 170 -18.40 -1.57 8.75
CA GLY A 170 -17.74 -0.25 8.80
C GLY A 170 -16.31 -0.21 8.24
N VAL A 171 -15.86 -1.28 7.56
CA VAL A 171 -14.52 -1.34 6.93
C VAL A 171 -14.65 -1.08 5.44
N THR A 172 -13.83 -0.15 4.91
CA THR A 172 -13.65 0.03 3.48
C THR A 172 -12.30 -0.51 3.03
N ALA A 173 -12.24 -1.05 1.82
CA ALA A 173 -10.99 -1.51 1.22
C ALA A 173 -10.91 -1.06 -0.24
N ASN A 174 -9.84 -0.33 -0.58
CA ASN A 174 -9.62 0.22 -1.90
C ASN A 174 -8.17 0.00 -2.33
N ALA A 175 -7.91 0.04 -3.62
CA ALA A 175 -6.56 0.03 -4.16
C ALA A 175 -6.25 1.34 -4.89
N LEU A 176 -4.98 1.75 -4.86
CA LEU A 176 -4.44 2.73 -5.80
C LEU A 176 -3.70 2.00 -6.90
N ALA A 177 -3.79 2.51 -8.12
CA ALA A 177 -3.02 2.04 -9.27
C ALA A 177 -2.07 3.15 -9.78
N PRO A 178 -0.94 3.39 -9.06
CA PRO A 178 0.05 4.35 -9.52
C PRO A 178 0.73 3.85 -10.81
N ALA A 179 1.11 4.80 -11.68
CA ALA A 179 2.06 4.52 -12.76
C ALA A 179 3.48 4.91 -12.32
N LEU A 180 4.08 5.88 -12.97
CA LEU A 180 5.47 6.30 -12.76
C LEU A 180 5.53 7.40 -11.69
N ILE A 181 5.87 7.03 -10.46
CA ILE A 181 6.06 7.94 -9.33
C ILE A 181 7.56 8.12 -9.09
N ASP A 182 8.01 9.37 -8.94
CA ASP A 182 9.43 9.73 -8.77
C ASP A 182 9.99 9.16 -7.46
N THR A 183 10.60 8.00 -7.57
CA THR A 183 11.22 7.23 -6.49
C THR A 183 12.49 6.53 -7.01
N GLU A 184 13.32 6.03 -6.11
CA GLU A 184 14.49 5.23 -6.50
C GLU A 184 14.14 4.00 -7.34
N MET A 185 12.96 3.42 -7.15
CA MET A 185 12.51 2.21 -7.86
C MET A 185 12.44 2.42 -9.38
N ILE A 186 12.18 3.63 -9.86
CA ILE A 186 12.03 3.95 -11.28
C ILE A 186 13.15 4.85 -11.83
N ALA A 187 14.27 4.99 -11.12
CA ALA A 187 15.36 5.89 -11.53
C ALA A 187 15.90 5.62 -12.96
N GLY A 188 15.79 4.38 -13.46
CA GLY A 188 16.17 3.98 -14.82
C GLY A 188 15.15 4.20 -15.92
N THR A 189 13.98 4.81 -15.62
CA THR A 189 12.86 4.94 -16.58
C THR A 189 12.53 6.38 -16.97
N ARG A 190 13.49 7.30 -16.84
CA ARG A 190 13.28 8.74 -17.10
C ARG A 190 12.87 9.07 -18.54
N ASP A 191 13.22 8.23 -19.49
CA ASP A 191 12.82 8.30 -20.90
C ASP A 191 11.29 8.14 -21.09
N LEU A 192 10.61 7.50 -20.12
CA LEU A 192 9.16 7.29 -20.18
C LEU A 192 8.33 8.53 -19.87
N VAL A 193 8.92 9.64 -19.42
CA VAL A 193 8.20 10.91 -19.13
C VAL A 193 7.38 11.36 -20.33
N SER A 194 7.93 11.23 -21.55
CA SER A 194 7.25 11.63 -22.79
C SER A 194 5.95 10.85 -23.07
N ARG A 195 5.75 9.71 -22.40
CA ARG A 195 4.54 8.88 -22.52
C ARG A 195 3.45 9.25 -21.51
N ILE A 196 3.76 10.14 -20.55
CA ILE A 196 2.80 10.58 -19.54
C ILE A 196 2.12 11.86 -20.05
N PRO A 197 0.81 11.88 -20.29
CA PRO A 197 0.10 13.05 -20.77
C PRO A 197 0.29 14.33 -19.93
N VAL A 198 0.39 14.18 -18.58
CA VAL A 198 0.68 15.30 -17.67
C VAL A 198 2.13 15.83 -17.83
N GLY A 199 3.01 15.11 -18.55
CA GLY A 199 4.36 15.55 -18.90
C GLY A 199 5.40 15.48 -17.79
N ARG A 200 5.11 14.78 -16.67
CA ARG A 200 6.02 14.57 -15.56
C ARG A 200 5.70 13.28 -14.81
N PHE A 201 6.64 12.81 -14.03
CA PHE A 201 6.36 11.78 -13.03
C PHE A 201 5.40 12.30 -11.95
N GLY A 202 4.60 11.42 -11.38
CA GLY A 202 3.85 11.67 -10.16
C GLY A 202 4.80 11.85 -8.98
N ARG A 203 4.38 12.61 -7.98
CA ARG A 203 5.15 12.80 -6.75
C ARG A 203 4.62 11.90 -5.63
N VAL A 204 5.50 11.56 -4.71
CA VAL A 204 5.15 10.77 -3.52
C VAL A 204 4.05 11.46 -2.69
N ASP A 205 4.10 12.79 -2.56
CA ASP A 205 3.10 13.55 -1.82
C ASP A 205 1.71 13.53 -2.47
N GLU A 206 1.61 13.39 -3.81
CA GLU A 206 0.33 13.23 -4.51
C GLU A 206 -0.32 11.88 -4.18
N VAL A 207 0.48 10.80 -4.14
CA VAL A 207 0.01 9.47 -3.73
C VAL A 207 -0.39 9.48 -2.25
N ALA A 208 0.44 10.04 -1.38
CA ALA A 208 0.18 10.10 0.05
C ALA A 208 -1.06 10.92 0.39
N ALA A 209 -1.34 11.99 -0.36
CA ALA A 209 -2.55 12.79 -0.22
C ALA A 209 -3.83 11.99 -0.52
N LEU A 210 -3.81 11.19 -1.58
CA LEU A 210 -4.94 10.32 -1.94
C LEU A 210 -5.14 9.21 -0.91
N VAL A 211 -4.04 8.61 -0.41
CA VAL A 211 -4.10 7.63 0.69
C VAL A 211 -4.71 8.27 1.94
N ALA A 212 -4.30 9.48 2.34
CA ALA A 212 -4.86 10.16 3.50
C ALA A 212 -6.36 10.43 3.33
N PHE A 213 -6.82 10.83 2.14
CA PHE A 213 -8.23 10.96 1.83
C PHE A 213 -8.99 9.63 1.99
N LEU A 214 -8.51 8.54 1.39
CA LEU A 214 -9.14 7.21 1.48
C LEU A 214 -9.10 6.65 2.90
N ALA A 215 -8.11 7.03 3.72
CA ALA A 215 -7.99 6.65 5.11
C ALA A 215 -8.97 7.43 6.04
N SER A 216 -9.54 8.52 5.56
CA SER A 216 -10.40 9.41 6.34
C SER A 216 -11.84 8.92 6.46
N GLY A 217 -12.62 9.61 7.32
CA GLY A 217 -14.06 9.43 7.41
C GLY A 217 -14.81 9.87 6.15
N HIS A 218 -14.26 10.82 5.38
CA HIS A 218 -14.89 11.34 4.15
C HIS A 218 -14.99 10.31 3.03
N ALA A 219 -14.11 9.30 3.02
CA ALA A 219 -14.13 8.21 2.04
C ALA A 219 -15.00 7.01 2.46
N GLY A 220 -15.85 7.16 3.47
CA GLY A 220 -16.65 6.05 4.02
C GLY A 220 -17.65 5.40 3.05
N TYR A 221 -17.92 6.02 1.90
CA TYR A 221 -18.80 5.46 0.85
C TYR A 221 -18.00 4.96 -0.38
N ILE A 222 -16.66 4.98 -0.31
CA ILE A 222 -15.77 4.49 -1.36
C ILE A 222 -15.20 3.15 -0.87
N THR A 223 -15.60 2.04 -1.51
CA THR A 223 -15.09 0.71 -1.18
C THR A 223 -15.12 -0.21 -2.39
N GLY A 224 -14.11 -1.07 -2.53
CA GLY A 224 -13.93 -1.96 -3.69
C GLY A 224 -13.37 -1.27 -4.92
N GLU A 225 -12.95 -0.01 -4.80
CA GLU A 225 -12.50 0.81 -5.93
C GLU A 225 -11.00 0.62 -6.19
N ILE A 226 -10.63 0.71 -7.47
CA ILE A 226 -9.23 0.82 -7.92
C ILE A 226 -9.07 2.24 -8.46
N VAL A 227 -8.38 3.09 -7.70
CA VAL A 227 -8.21 4.50 -8.06
C VAL A 227 -6.92 4.69 -8.83
N ASP A 228 -7.01 5.08 -10.09
CA ASP A 228 -5.87 5.42 -10.92
C ASP A 228 -5.21 6.72 -10.45
N ILE A 229 -3.88 6.68 -10.35
CA ILE A 229 -3.03 7.84 -10.11
C ILE A 229 -1.82 7.77 -11.04
N ASN A 230 -2.05 8.05 -12.32
CA ASN A 230 -1.14 7.68 -13.39
C ASN A 230 -0.82 8.83 -14.37
N GLY A 231 -1.34 10.05 -14.15
CA GLY A 231 -1.09 11.20 -15.01
C GLY A 231 -1.59 11.03 -16.46
N GLY A 232 -2.57 10.15 -16.67
CA GLY A 232 -3.09 9.80 -17.99
C GLY A 232 -2.25 8.75 -18.74
N PHE A 233 -1.28 8.13 -18.07
CA PHE A 233 -0.43 7.09 -18.68
C PHE A 233 -1.24 5.86 -19.15
N LEU A 234 -2.31 5.55 -18.44
CA LEU A 234 -3.33 4.59 -18.79
C LEU A 234 -4.70 5.26 -18.66
N ILE A 235 -5.53 5.16 -19.71
CA ILE A 235 -6.92 5.62 -19.74
C ILE A 235 -7.73 4.42 -20.21
N ASP A 236 -8.59 3.87 -19.36
CA ASP A 236 -9.48 2.72 -19.57
C ASP A 236 -10.97 3.14 -19.58
#